data_b520596a07ba2f9602ec0d2ccdf4d956
#
_entry.id   b520596a07ba2f9602ec0d2ccdf4d956
#
_cell.length_a   1.000
_cell.length_b   1.000
_cell.length_c   1.000
_cell.angle_alpha   90.00
_cell.angle_beta   90.00
_cell.angle_gamma   90.00
#
_symmetry.space_group_name_H-M   'P 1'
#
loop_
_entity.id
_entity.type
_entity.pdbx_description
1 polymer ?
#
loop_
_entity_poly.entity_id
_entity_poly.type
_entity_poly.pdbx_seq_one_letter_code
_entity_poly.pdbx_strand_id
1 'polypeptide(L)'
;MSLVVFCRRPAPGIGKRRLAGALGETVTLTLSDLLLATALEDLTDWPGRKVLAPSEPLDVSWARGLPVAADDVVAQPDGNLGVRLAGVDDVLRKRGHTHILYIGSDAPVLGPADYLGARAALAAFDVVLGPALDGGVTCLGSRHAWPPLAHLPWSGTALHAALQSVCESAGRTVQNLAPRYDVDVPADLRRLCTDLATDARPARRALYRTLCTLGYCRP
;
A
#
# COMPACT_ATOMS: atom_id res chain seq x y z
N MET A 1 -3.73 5.68 -16.13
CA MET A 1 -3.09 4.85 -15.08
C MET A 1 -4.00 4.79 -13.88
N SER A 2 -4.09 3.63 -13.25
CA SER A 2 -4.94 3.39 -12.09
C SER A 2 -4.10 3.28 -10.82
N LEU A 3 -4.58 3.84 -9.71
CA LEU A 3 -4.03 3.58 -8.37
C LEU A 3 -4.99 2.66 -7.63
N VAL A 4 -4.47 1.58 -7.10
CA VAL A 4 -5.21 0.56 -6.35
C VAL A 4 -4.72 0.53 -4.91
N VAL A 5 -5.61 0.80 -3.97
CA VAL A 5 -5.32 0.66 -2.54
C VAL A 5 -5.79 -0.71 -2.07
N PHE A 6 -4.84 -1.57 -1.72
CA PHE A 6 -5.11 -2.81 -1.00
C PHE A 6 -5.37 -2.46 0.46
N CYS A 7 -6.62 -2.60 0.87
CA CYS A 7 -7.05 -2.19 2.20
C CYS A 7 -7.72 -3.34 2.96
N ARG A 8 -7.62 -3.26 4.26
CA ARG A 8 -8.35 -4.11 5.19
C ARG A 8 -9.21 -3.21 6.06
N ARG A 9 -10.46 -3.62 6.30
CA ARG A 9 -11.31 -2.91 7.25
C ARG A 9 -10.69 -2.97 8.64
N PRO A 10 -10.40 -1.82 9.26
CA PRO A 10 -9.88 -1.80 10.62
C PRO A 10 -10.91 -2.40 11.59
N ALA A 11 -10.47 -3.35 12.41
CA ALA A 11 -11.29 -3.98 13.46
C ALA A 11 -10.39 -4.50 14.57
N PRO A 12 -10.89 -4.60 15.83
CA PRO A 12 -10.13 -5.15 16.95
C PRO A 12 -9.59 -6.55 16.61
N GLY A 13 -8.31 -6.81 16.94
CA GLY A 13 -7.64 -8.09 16.67
C GLY A 13 -7.27 -8.35 15.21
N ILE A 14 -7.55 -7.43 14.30
CA ILE A 14 -7.29 -7.58 12.87
C ILE A 14 -6.06 -6.79 12.44
N GLY A 15 -5.06 -7.48 11.91
CA GLY A 15 -3.80 -6.88 11.42
C GLY A 15 -2.91 -6.33 12.53
N LYS A 16 -1.75 -5.77 12.15
CA LYS A 16 -0.80 -5.03 13.01
C LYS A 16 -0.52 -5.68 14.39
N ARG A 17 -0.42 -7.01 14.43
CA ARG A 17 -0.23 -7.79 15.69
C ARG A 17 0.98 -7.34 16.51
N ARG A 18 2.07 -6.91 15.85
CA ARG A 18 3.28 -6.44 16.53
C ARG A 18 3.03 -5.11 17.24
N LEU A 19 2.26 -4.21 16.62
CA LEU A 19 1.82 -2.96 17.25
C LEU A 19 0.83 -3.25 18.38
N ALA A 20 -0.15 -4.14 18.18
CA ALA A 20 -1.13 -4.49 19.19
C ALA A 20 -0.50 -5.09 20.47
N GLY A 21 0.53 -5.93 20.30
CA GLY A 21 1.30 -6.48 21.43
C GLY A 21 2.05 -5.43 22.24
N ALA A 22 2.43 -4.31 21.63
CA ALA A 22 3.18 -3.25 22.31
C ALA A 22 2.30 -2.09 22.82
N LEU A 23 1.19 -1.77 22.13
CA LEU A 23 0.38 -0.57 22.36
C LEU A 23 -1.03 -0.87 22.86
N GLY A 24 -1.44 -2.12 22.79
CA GLY A 24 -2.82 -2.55 23.02
C GLY A 24 -3.72 -2.36 21.78
N GLU A 25 -4.86 -3.06 21.78
CA GLU A 25 -5.76 -3.14 20.62
C GLU A 25 -6.40 -1.80 20.27
N THR A 26 -6.82 -1.02 21.26
CA THR A 26 -7.51 0.27 21.04
C THR A 26 -6.63 1.28 20.32
N VAL A 27 -5.38 1.41 20.76
CA VAL A 27 -4.40 2.32 20.12
C VAL A 27 -4.07 1.83 18.72
N THR A 28 -3.89 0.53 18.56
CA THR A 28 -3.58 -0.08 17.24
C THR A 28 -4.74 0.09 16.27
N LEU A 29 -5.97 -0.03 16.70
CA LEU A 29 -7.15 0.23 15.87
C LEU A 29 -7.17 1.69 15.39
N THR A 30 -6.99 2.63 16.31
CA THR A 30 -6.90 4.06 15.98
C THR A 30 -5.79 4.34 14.95
N LEU A 31 -4.61 3.74 15.14
CA LEU A 31 -3.52 3.89 14.18
C LEU A 31 -3.85 3.26 12.83
N SER A 32 -4.52 2.11 12.80
CA SER A 32 -4.94 1.45 11.56
C SER A 32 -5.93 2.29 10.76
N ASP A 33 -6.88 2.96 11.44
CA ASP A 33 -7.81 3.91 10.80
C ASP A 33 -7.06 5.11 10.21
N LEU A 34 -6.11 5.67 10.95
CA LEU A 34 -5.32 6.81 10.49
C LEU A 34 -4.37 6.45 9.34
N LEU A 35 -3.77 5.26 9.37
CA LEU A 35 -2.95 4.75 8.26
C LEU A 35 -3.79 4.57 7.00
N LEU A 36 -4.96 3.96 7.12
CA LEU A 36 -5.90 3.85 6.00
C LEU A 36 -6.29 5.23 5.47
N ALA A 37 -6.58 6.19 6.35
CA ALA A 37 -6.93 7.55 5.95
C ALA A 37 -5.84 8.21 5.10
N THR A 38 -4.54 7.95 5.37
CA THR A 38 -3.44 8.48 4.54
C THR A 38 -3.42 7.88 3.14
N ALA A 39 -3.71 6.60 2.99
CA ALA A 39 -3.80 5.95 1.67
C ALA A 39 -5.03 6.43 0.88
N LEU A 40 -6.15 6.69 1.58
CA LEU A 40 -7.36 7.27 0.95
C LEU A 40 -7.13 8.73 0.52
N GLU A 41 -6.34 9.50 1.28
CA GLU A 41 -5.91 10.84 0.89
C GLU A 41 -5.11 10.81 -0.42
N ASP A 42 -4.14 9.91 -0.54
CA ASP A 42 -3.38 9.72 -1.78
C ASP A 42 -4.29 9.28 -2.94
N LEU A 43 -5.24 8.39 -2.67
CA LEU A 43 -6.19 7.94 -3.67
C LEU A 43 -7.14 9.08 -4.09
N THR A 44 -7.55 9.94 -3.16
CA THR A 44 -8.40 11.10 -3.44
C THR A 44 -7.70 12.08 -4.38
N ASP A 45 -6.41 12.34 -4.14
CA ASP A 45 -5.60 13.26 -4.94
C ASP A 45 -5.10 12.64 -6.26
N TRP A 46 -5.29 11.33 -6.46
CA TRP A 46 -4.86 10.65 -7.67
C TRP A 46 -5.60 11.14 -8.92
N PRO A 47 -4.90 11.60 -9.97
CA PRO A 47 -5.53 12.18 -11.15
C PRO A 47 -6.06 11.15 -12.16
N GLY A 48 -5.84 9.84 -11.93
CA GLY A 48 -6.29 8.76 -12.78
C GLY A 48 -7.42 7.96 -12.15
N ARG A 49 -7.65 6.74 -12.64
CA ARG A 49 -8.66 5.84 -12.08
C ARG A 49 -8.30 5.44 -10.65
N LYS A 50 -9.29 5.44 -9.77
CA LYS A 50 -9.20 5.18 -8.33
C LYS A 50 -9.85 3.85 -8.01
N VAL A 51 -9.10 2.96 -7.40
CA VAL A 51 -9.60 1.61 -7.10
C VAL A 51 -9.36 1.27 -5.63
N LEU A 52 -10.38 0.69 -5.00
CA LEU A 52 -10.29 0.10 -3.68
C LEU A 52 -10.31 -1.42 -3.80
N ALA A 53 -9.39 -2.09 -3.14
CA ALA A 53 -9.32 -3.55 -3.10
C ALA A 53 -9.38 -4.02 -1.63
N PRO A 54 -10.62 -4.16 -1.05
CA PRO A 54 -10.80 -4.68 0.30
C PRO A 54 -10.35 -6.13 0.41
N SER A 55 -9.75 -6.50 1.57
CA SER A 55 -9.20 -7.83 1.80
C SER A 55 -10.24 -8.95 1.84
N GLU A 56 -11.50 -8.60 2.12
CA GLU A 56 -12.59 -9.55 2.26
C GLU A 56 -13.77 -9.18 1.34
N PRO A 57 -14.45 -10.16 0.71
CA PRO A 57 -15.62 -9.90 -0.12
C PRO A 57 -16.76 -9.20 0.65
N LEU A 58 -16.93 -9.51 1.94
CA LEU A 58 -17.94 -8.89 2.81
C LEU A 58 -17.68 -7.39 3.06
N ASP A 59 -16.46 -6.93 2.87
CA ASP A 59 -16.08 -5.53 3.07
C ASP A 59 -16.27 -4.64 1.84
N VAL A 60 -16.80 -5.17 0.74
CA VAL A 60 -17.05 -4.37 -0.48
C VAL A 60 -18.01 -3.20 -0.22
N SER A 61 -19.08 -3.44 0.53
CA SER A 61 -20.05 -2.39 0.89
C SER A 61 -19.41 -1.32 1.78
N TRP A 62 -18.59 -1.73 2.76
CA TRP A 62 -17.81 -0.82 3.59
C TRP A 62 -16.83 0.01 2.72
N ALA A 63 -16.10 -0.63 1.81
CA ALA A 63 -15.13 0.05 0.95
C ALA A 63 -15.82 1.10 0.05
N ARG A 64 -17.03 0.81 -0.46
CA ARG A 64 -17.83 1.78 -1.23
C ARG A 64 -18.29 2.97 -0.41
N GLY A 65 -18.41 2.82 0.91
CA GLY A 65 -18.78 3.90 1.83
C GLY A 65 -17.60 4.76 2.30
N LEU A 66 -16.37 4.44 1.89
CA LEU A 66 -15.20 5.25 2.24
C LEU A 66 -15.25 6.62 1.54
N PRO A 67 -14.66 7.67 2.15
CA PRO A 67 -14.74 9.05 1.65
C PRO A 67 -13.81 9.30 0.44
N VAL A 68 -13.92 8.45 -0.57
CA VAL A 68 -13.21 8.56 -1.85
C VAL A 68 -14.14 8.12 -2.97
N ALA A 69 -14.21 8.91 -4.04
CA ALA A 69 -14.96 8.55 -5.24
C ALA A 69 -14.16 7.51 -6.05
N ALA A 70 -14.23 6.24 -5.62
CA ALA A 70 -13.56 5.15 -6.33
C ALA A 70 -14.33 4.78 -7.61
N ASP A 71 -13.60 4.65 -8.72
CA ASP A 71 -14.17 4.20 -10.00
C ASP A 71 -14.51 2.70 -9.96
N ASP A 72 -13.72 1.94 -9.21
CA ASP A 72 -13.90 0.49 -9.04
C ASP A 72 -13.67 0.07 -7.59
N VAL A 73 -14.43 -0.94 -7.15
CA VAL A 73 -14.17 -1.69 -5.91
C VAL A 73 -14.10 -3.16 -6.26
N VAL A 74 -12.96 -3.79 -5.99
CA VAL A 74 -12.66 -5.18 -6.33
C VAL A 74 -12.13 -5.91 -5.10
N ALA A 75 -12.90 -6.84 -4.55
CA ALA A 75 -12.45 -7.63 -3.42
C ALA A 75 -11.23 -8.50 -3.80
N GLN A 76 -10.30 -8.63 -2.88
CA GLN A 76 -9.19 -9.56 -3.03
C GLN A 76 -9.70 -11.01 -2.92
N PRO A 77 -9.22 -11.94 -3.74
CA PRO A 77 -9.51 -13.36 -3.55
C PRO A 77 -8.79 -13.91 -2.32
N ASP A 78 -9.18 -15.09 -1.88
CA ASP A 78 -8.47 -15.82 -0.83
C ASP A 78 -7.07 -16.25 -1.29
N GLY A 79 -6.14 -16.34 -0.34
CA GLY A 79 -4.78 -16.77 -0.59
C GLY A 79 -3.72 -15.78 -0.05
N ASN A 80 -2.46 -16.03 -0.40
CA ASN A 80 -1.38 -15.11 -0.06
C ASN A 80 -1.43 -13.84 -0.93
N LEU A 81 -0.60 -12.86 -0.61
CA LEU A 81 -0.64 -11.56 -1.29
C LEU A 81 -0.39 -11.67 -2.82
N GLY A 82 0.40 -12.66 -3.27
CA GLY A 82 0.61 -12.90 -4.70
C GLY A 82 -0.64 -13.36 -5.43
N VAL A 83 -1.41 -14.27 -4.83
CA VAL A 83 -2.71 -14.70 -5.35
C VAL A 83 -3.69 -13.53 -5.37
N ARG A 84 -3.74 -12.77 -4.28
CA ARG A 84 -4.61 -11.59 -4.14
C ARG A 84 -4.29 -10.52 -5.19
N LEU A 85 -3.00 -10.22 -5.37
CA LEU A 85 -2.54 -9.24 -6.37
C LEU A 85 -2.90 -9.68 -7.79
N ALA A 86 -2.59 -10.94 -8.15
CA ALA A 86 -2.88 -11.46 -9.49
C ALA A 86 -4.39 -11.50 -9.77
N GLY A 87 -5.21 -11.85 -8.78
CA GLY A 87 -6.67 -11.90 -8.94
C GLY A 87 -7.30 -10.54 -9.12
N VAL A 88 -6.88 -9.53 -8.34
CA VAL A 88 -7.35 -8.14 -8.52
C VAL A 88 -6.86 -7.59 -9.86
N ASP A 89 -5.61 -7.85 -10.24
CA ASP A 89 -5.04 -7.43 -11.52
C ASP A 89 -5.84 -7.99 -12.71
N ASP A 90 -6.16 -9.27 -12.70
CA ASP A 90 -6.96 -9.93 -13.76
C ASP A 90 -8.33 -9.27 -13.93
N VAL A 91 -9.04 -9.01 -12.82
CA VAL A 91 -10.34 -8.33 -12.86
C VAL A 91 -10.22 -6.93 -13.43
N LEU A 92 -9.22 -6.15 -12.99
CA LEU A 92 -9.02 -4.79 -13.45
C LEU A 92 -8.62 -4.74 -14.92
N ARG A 93 -7.76 -5.64 -15.40
CA ARG A 93 -7.40 -5.70 -16.82
C ARG A 93 -8.58 -6.05 -17.70
N LYS A 94 -9.45 -6.97 -17.29
CA LYS A 94 -10.71 -7.27 -17.97
C LYS A 94 -11.66 -6.05 -18.05
N ARG A 95 -11.53 -5.11 -17.09
CA ARG A 95 -12.25 -3.82 -17.09
C ARG A 95 -11.51 -2.70 -17.87
N GLY A 96 -10.43 -3.03 -18.58
CA GLY A 96 -9.69 -2.10 -19.43
C GLY A 96 -8.66 -1.23 -18.71
N HIS A 97 -8.22 -1.62 -17.50
CA HIS A 97 -7.08 -0.97 -16.85
C HIS A 97 -5.77 -1.50 -17.45
N THR A 98 -4.88 -0.60 -17.86
CA THR A 98 -3.63 -0.97 -18.56
C THR A 98 -2.39 -0.75 -17.71
N HIS A 99 -2.22 0.43 -17.13
CA HIS A 99 -1.11 0.78 -16.24
C HIS A 99 -1.67 0.85 -14.82
N ILE A 100 -1.25 -0.04 -13.96
CA ILE A 100 -1.83 -0.17 -12.62
C ILE A 100 -0.71 -0.09 -11.58
N LEU A 101 -0.87 0.79 -10.59
CA LEU A 101 -0.03 0.91 -9.41
C LEU A 101 -0.81 0.42 -8.19
N TYR A 102 -0.22 -0.46 -7.42
CA TYR A 102 -0.77 -1.03 -6.19
C TYR A 102 0.00 -0.50 -4.99
N ILE A 103 -0.71 -0.08 -3.95
CA ILE A 103 -0.16 0.30 -2.66
C ILE A 103 -0.92 -0.40 -1.53
N GLY A 104 -0.27 -0.61 -0.40
CA GLY A 104 -0.93 -0.94 0.86
C GLY A 104 -1.54 0.28 1.53
N SER A 105 -2.23 0.06 2.64
CA SER A 105 -2.78 1.13 3.48
C SER A 105 -1.89 1.46 4.68
N ASP A 106 -0.62 1.10 4.66
CA ASP A 106 0.29 1.14 5.81
C ASP A 106 1.65 1.79 5.55
N ALA A 107 1.80 2.41 4.38
CA ALA A 107 3.00 3.15 3.99
C ALA A 107 2.74 4.67 3.88
N PRO A 108 2.42 5.38 5.01
CA PRO A 108 2.03 6.80 5.00
C PRO A 108 3.15 7.74 4.55
N VAL A 109 4.38 7.24 4.44
CA VAL A 109 5.56 7.96 3.93
C VAL A 109 5.56 8.13 2.42
N LEU A 110 4.72 7.38 1.70
CA LEU A 110 4.53 7.61 0.27
C LEU A 110 3.94 9.00 0.03
N GLY A 111 4.47 9.69 -0.96
CA GLY A 111 4.08 11.05 -1.26
C GLY A 111 3.99 11.33 -2.76
N PRO A 112 3.63 12.57 -3.13
CA PRO A 112 3.48 12.98 -4.53
C PRO A 112 4.69 12.67 -5.40
N ALA A 113 5.91 12.81 -4.87
CA ALA A 113 7.15 12.50 -5.59
C ALA A 113 7.28 11.01 -5.93
N ASP A 114 6.87 10.11 -5.02
CA ASP A 114 6.90 8.66 -5.25
C ASP A 114 5.90 8.27 -6.34
N TYR A 115 4.71 8.84 -6.32
CA TYR A 115 3.67 8.61 -7.32
C TYR A 115 4.03 9.16 -8.70
N LEU A 116 4.65 10.35 -8.75
CA LEU A 116 5.17 10.92 -10.00
C LEU A 116 6.29 10.06 -10.56
N GLY A 117 7.21 9.61 -9.71
CA GLY A 117 8.28 8.68 -10.09
C GLY A 117 7.74 7.36 -10.64
N ALA A 118 6.75 6.76 -9.96
CA ALA A 118 6.10 5.53 -10.43
C ALA A 118 5.41 5.71 -11.78
N ARG A 119 4.72 6.84 -11.99
CA ARG A 119 4.08 7.16 -13.28
C ARG A 119 5.11 7.32 -14.40
N ALA A 120 6.18 8.06 -14.16
CA ALA A 120 7.25 8.26 -15.13
C ALA A 120 7.95 6.94 -15.47
N ALA A 121 8.23 6.12 -14.46
CA ALA A 121 8.85 4.82 -14.65
C ALA A 121 7.94 3.86 -15.45
N LEU A 122 6.64 3.78 -15.14
CA LEU A 122 5.69 2.95 -15.91
C LEU A 122 5.43 3.47 -17.33
N ALA A 123 5.85 4.67 -17.69
CA ALA A 123 5.84 5.11 -19.08
C ALA A 123 6.97 4.46 -19.92
N ALA A 124 8.08 4.09 -19.28
CA ALA A 124 9.28 3.57 -19.94
C ALA A 124 9.54 2.07 -19.67
N PHE A 125 9.17 1.58 -18.48
CA PHE A 125 9.41 0.21 -18.02
C PHE A 125 8.11 -0.57 -17.89
N ASP A 126 8.20 -1.90 -17.95
CA ASP A 126 7.03 -2.79 -17.81
C ASP A 126 6.55 -2.91 -16.37
N VAL A 127 7.48 -2.87 -15.43
CA VAL A 127 7.25 -3.06 -14.00
C VAL A 127 7.97 -1.98 -13.21
N VAL A 128 7.33 -1.52 -12.16
CA VAL A 128 7.91 -0.64 -11.15
C VAL A 128 7.77 -1.30 -9.77
N LEU A 129 8.86 -1.31 -9.01
CA LEU A 129 8.89 -1.81 -7.64
C LEU A 129 9.34 -0.68 -6.71
N GLY A 130 8.60 -0.43 -5.64
CA GLY A 130 9.00 0.42 -4.53
C GLY A 130 9.55 -0.46 -3.39
N PRO A 131 10.88 -0.60 -3.26
CA PRO A 131 11.47 -1.43 -2.22
C PRO A 131 11.09 -0.95 -0.83
N ALA A 132 10.81 -1.88 0.08
CA ALA A 132 10.70 -1.60 1.51
C ALA A 132 12.05 -1.86 2.20
N LEU A 133 12.31 -1.12 3.28
CA LEU A 133 13.60 -1.24 4.01
C LEU A 133 13.78 -2.59 4.70
N ASP A 134 12.71 -3.32 4.92
CA ASP A 134 12.70 -4.68 5.48
C ASP A 134 12.89 -5.78 4.42
N GLY A 135 13.07 -5.39 3.14
CA GLY A 135 13.20 -6.31 2.00
C GLY A 135 11.87 -6.68 1.34
N GLY A 136 10.77 -6.11 1.79
CA GLY A 136 9.46 -6.15 1.15
C GLY A 136 9.29 -5.10 0.04
N VAL A 137 8.05 -4.71 -0.21
CA VAL A 137 7.68 -3.67 -1.18
C VAL A 137 6.55 -2.80 -0.63
N THR A 138 6.65 -1.48 -0.79
CA THR A 138 5.63 -0.51 -0.42
C THR A 138 4.67 -0.18 -1.56
N CYS A 139 5.12 -0.35 -2.79
CA CYS A 139 4.28 -0.23 -3.97
C CYS A 139 4.76 -1.14 -5.11
N LEU A 140 3.84 -1.50 -5.99
CA LEU A 140 4.03 -2.38 -7.13
C LEU A 140 3.29 -1.80 -8.33
N GLY A 141 3.93 -1.68 -9.48
CA GLY A 141 3.24 -1.23 -10.69
C GLY A 141 3.54 -2.11 -11.89
N SER A 142 2.55 -2.33 -12.76
CA SER A 142 2.75 -3.07 -14.00
C SER A 142 1.90 -2.54 -15.15
N ARG A 143 2.47 -2.58 -16.35
CA ARG A 143 1.78 -2.34 -17.63
C ARG A 143 1.09 -3.59 -18.17
N HIS A 144 1.48 -4.76 -17.68
CA HIS A 144 1.03 -6.06 -18.16
C HIS A 144 0.53 -6.92 -17.01
N ALA A 145 -0.17 -8.00 -17.32
CA ALA A 145 -0.52 -9.01 -16.32
C ALA A 145 0.75 -9.55 -15.65
N TRP A 146 0.66 -9.78 -14.35
CA TRP A 146 1.78 -10.29 -13.56
C TRP A 146 2.15 -11.72 -13.98
N PRO A 147 3.44 -12.09 -13.94
CA PRO A 147 3.83 -13.50 -13.97
C PRO A 147 3.28 -14.23 -12.73
N PRO A 148 3.39 -15.56 -12.65
CA PRO A 148 2.94 -16.30 -11.46
C PRO A 148 3.66 -15.83 -10.20
N LEU A 149 2.91 -15.28 -9.23
CA LEU A 149 3.44 -14.67 -8.00
C LEU A 149 3.17 -15.49 -6.73
N ALA A 150 2.31 -16.51 -6.79
CA ALA A 150 1.83 -17.23 -5.61
C ALA A 150 2.96 -17.91 -4.78
N HIS A 151 4.05 -18.31 -5.44
CA HIS A 151 5.16 -19.04 -4.82
C HIS A 151 6.22 -18.14 -4.18
N LEU A 152 6.11 -16.81 -4.33
CA LEU A 152 7.09 -15.88 -3.79
C LEU A 152 7.05 -15.77 -2.26
N PRO A 153 8.15 -15.35 -1.60
CA PRO A 153 8.24 -15.27 -0.15
C PRO A 153 7.56 -14.00 0.41
N TRP A 154 6.23 -13.91 0.31
CA TRP A 154 5.42 -12.72 0.61
C TRP A 154 5.52 -12.19 2.05
N SER A 155 6.10 -12.93 2.97
CA SER A 155 6.34 -12.49 4.36
C SER A 155 7.83 -12.43 4.70
N GLY A 156 8.70 -12.48 3.71
CA GLY A 156 10.14 -12.56 3.91
C GLY A 156 10.89 -11.32 3.43
N THR A 157 12.08 -11.14 3.96
CA THR A 157 13.02 -10.06 3.61
C THR A 157 13.59 -10.16 2.18
N ALA A 158 13.35 -11.27 1.49
CA ALA A 158 13.80 -11.52 0.12
C ALA A 158 12.72 -11.21 -0.94
N LEU A 159 11.56 -10.66 -0.54
CA LEU A 159 10.41 -10.49 -1.44
C LEU A 159 10.75 -9.57 -2.62
N HIS A 160 11.35 -8.41 -2.37
CA HIS A 160 11.71 -7.46 -3.42
C HIS A 160 12.60 -8.10 -4.49
N ALA A 161 13.69 -8.76 -4.07
CA ALA A 161 14.61 -9.43 -5.00
C ALA A 161 13.92 -10.57 -5.80
N ALA A 162 13.05 -11.33 -5.14
CA ALA A 162 12.29 -12.40 -5.79
C ALA A 162 11.28 -11.85 -6.82
N LEU A 163 10.59 -10.75 -6.51
CA LEU A 163 9.70 -10.06 -7.44
C LEU A 163 10.45 -9.54 -8.66
N GLN A 164 11.57 -8.89 -8.46
CA GLN A 164 12.41 -8.42 -9.56
C GLN A 164 12.84 -9.59 -10.45
N SER A 165 13.40 -10.64 -9.85
CA SER A 165 13.88 -11.82 -10.59
C SER A 165 12.78 -12.50 -11.40
N VAL A 166 11.58 -12.68 -10.85
CA VAL A 166 10.49 -13.34 -11.59
C VAL A 166 9.98 -12.48 -12.74
N CYS A 167 9.95 -11.15 -12.58
CA CYS A 167 9.56 -10.23 -13.65
C CYS A 167 10.60 -10.21 -14.77
N GLU A 168 11.90 -10.10 -14.45
CA GLU A 168 12.99 -10.14 -15.41
C GLU A 168 13.06 -11.48 -16.17
N SER A 169 12.85 -12.60 -15.46
CA SER A 169 12.76 -13.94 -16.06
C SER A 169 11.58 -14.09 -17.02
N ALA A 170 10.51 -13.32 -16.82
CA ALA A 170 9.38 -13.22 -17.73
C ALA A 170 9.61 -12.22 -18.87
N GLY A 171 10.83 -11.73 -19.07
CA GLY A 171 11.20 -10.77 -20.12
C GLY A 171 10.68 -9.35 -19.89
N ARG A 172 10.37 -8.97 -18.63
CA ARG A 172 9.88 -7.65 -18.28
C ARG A 172 11.03 -6.73 -17.87
N THR A 173 11.00 -5.49 -18.34
CA THR A 173 11.88 -4.43 -17.85
C THR A 173 11.38 -3.94 -16.49
N VAL A 174 12.29 -3.85 -15.50
CA VAL A 174 11.96 -3.48 -14.12
C VAL A 174 12.69 -2.20 -13.72
N GLN A 175 11.97 -1.25 -13.13
CA GLN A 175 12.53 -0.05 -12.51
C GLN A 175 12.25 -0.06 -11.01
N ASN A 176 13.29 0.07 -10.20
CA ASN A 176 13.17 0.29 -8.76
C ASN A 176 13.04 1.78 -8.45
N LEU A 177 12.12 2.11 -7.54
CA LEU A 177 12.00 3.44 -6.95
C LEU A 177 12.91 3.58 -5.74
N ALA A 178 12.94 4.78 -5.18
CA ALA A 178 13.61 5.02 -3.90
C ALA A 178 12.99 4.16 -2.79
N PRO A 179 13.80 3.53 -1.91
CA PRO A 179 13.29 2.72 -0.81
C PRO A 179 12.42 3.54 0.15
N ARG A 180 11.33 2.94 0.60
CA ARG A 180 10.44 3.47 1.64
C ARG A 180 10.25 2.43 2.74
N TYR A 181 9.31 2.62 3.64
CA TYR A 181 8.92 1.64 4.66
C TYR A 181 7.42 1.69 4.93
N ASP A 182 6.89 0.61 5.43
CA ASP A 182 5.57 0.50 6.02
C ASP A 182 5.65 0.53 7.54
N VAL A 183 4.53 0.77 8.18
CA VAL A 183 4.43 0.87 9.64
C VAL A 183 3.99 -0.47 10.21
N ASP A 184 4.92 -1.23 10.80
CA ASP A 184 4.62 -2.58 11.32
C ASP A 184 5.03 -2.81 12.78
N VAL A 185 6.00 -2.07 13.27
CA VAL A 185 6.51 -2.16 14.64
C VAL A 185 6.59 -0.78 15.31
N PRO A 186 6.66 -0.71 16.66
CA PRO A 186 6.75 0.57 17.38
C PRO A 186 7.94 1.47 16.96
N ALA A 187 9.02 0.89 16.49
CA ALA A 187 10.16 1.65 15.99
C ALA A 187 9.82 2.49 14.76
N ASP A 188 8.94 1.98 13.88
CA ASP A 188 8.49 2.69 12.68
C ASP A 188 7.71 3.95 13.04
N LEU A 189 6.96 3.94 14.15
CA LEU A 189 6.18 5.10 14.61
C LEU A 189 7.08 6.29 14.98
N ARG A 190 8.26 6.03 15.55
CA ARG A 190 9.24 7.09 15.88
C ARG A 190 9.83 7.71 14.62
N ARG A 191 10.19 6.86 13.66
CA ARG A 191 10.67 7.29 12.36
C ARG A 191 9.59 8.10 11.63
N LEU A 192 8.37 7.58 11.62
CA LEU A 192 7.22 8.23 11.00
C LEU A 192 6.96 9.63 11.58
N CYS A 193 7.14 9.81 12.89
CA CYS A 193 7.02 11.12 13.52
C CYS A 193 7.97 12.15 12.92
N THR A 194 9.20 11.75 12.64
CA THR A 194 10.19 12.62 11.99
C THR A 194 9.79 12.94 10.55
N ASP A 195 9.38 11.93 9.79
CA ASP A 195 9.04 12.06 8.37
C ASP A 195 7.76 12.88 8.14
N LEU A 196 6.78 12.82 9.07
CA LEU A 196 5.53 13.56 8.98
C LEU A 196 5.58 14.95 9.64
N ALA A 197 6.67 15.35 10.27
CA ALA A 197 6.75 16.61 11.02
C ALA A 197 6.38 17.84 10.20
N THR A 198 6.76 17.88 8.93
CA THR A 198 6.49 18.97 7.98
C THR A 198 5.41 18.66 6.95
N ASP A 199 4.81 17.47 6.98
CA ASP A 199 3.77 17.09 6.03
C ASP A 199 2.47 17.84 6.35
N ALA A 200 1.97 18.63 5.39
CA ALA A 200 0.80 19.48 5.56
C ALA A 200 -0.53 18.76 5.20
N ARG A 201 -0.47 17.57 4.61
CA ARG A 201 -1.66 16.84 4.17
C ARG A 201 -2.54 16.45 5.38
N PRO A 202 -3.86 16.65 5.30
CA PRO A 202 -4.77 16.53 6.46
C PRO A 202 -4.71 15.18 7.19
N ALA A 203 -4.76 14.05 6.47
CA ALA A 203 -4.72 12.73 7.11
C ALA A 203 -3.36 12.48 7.79
N ARG A 204 -2.26 12.88 7.16
CA ARG A 204 -0.92 12.77 7.73
C ARG A 204 -0.74 13.67 8.95
N ARG A 205 -1.33 14.86 8.95
CA ARG A 205 -1.36 15.75 10.13
C ARG A 205 -2.13 15.15 11.28
N ALA A 206 -3.26 14.48 11.01
CA ALA A 206 -4.02 13.77 12.03
C ALA A 206 -3.20 12.61 12.62
N LEU A 207 -2.56 11.80 11.78
CA LEU A 207 -1.66 10.73 12.22
C LEU A 207 -0.49 11.28 13.05
N TYR A 208 0.20 12.32 12.58
CA TYR A 208 1.30 12.97 13.31
C TYR A 208 0.86 13.45 14.71
N ARG A 209 -0.28 14.13 14.83
CA ARG A 209 -0.80 14.61 16.12
C ARG A 209 -1.05 13.44 17.09
N THR A 210 -1.62 12.35 16.58
CA THR A 210 -1.84 11.14 17.38
C THR A 210 -0.51 10.54 17.85
N LEU A 211 0.49 10.45 16.99
CA LEU A 211 1.84 9.99 17.36
C LEU A 211 2.48 10.88 18.44
N CYS A 212 2.33 12.20 18.36
CA CYS A 212 2.79 13.11 19.39
C CYS A 212 2.08 12.87 20.74
N THR A 213 0.76 12.69 20.72
CA THR A 213 -0.03 12.38 21.93
C THR A 213 0.40 11.05 22.56
N LEU A 214 0.78 10.07 21.74
CA LEU A 214 1.31 8.79 22.21
C LEU A 214 2.80 8.85 22.65
N GLY A 215 3.46 10.02 22.58
CA GLY A 215 4.83 10.22 23.03
C GLY A 215 5.90 9.73 22.03
N TYR A 216 5.55 9.50 20.77
CA TYR A 216 6.50 9.10 19.74
C TYR A 216 7.27 10.26 19.14
N CYS A 217 6.67 11.45 19.07
CA CYS A 217 7.34 12.67 18.61
C CYS A 217 8.05 13.33 19.80
N ARG A 218 9.36 13.39 19.77
CA ARG A 218 10.11 14.21 20.73
C ARG A 218 10.03 15.66 20.32
N PRO A 219 9.98 16.59 21.30
CA PRO A 219 10.09 18.02 21.02
C PRO A 219 11.47 18.36 20.40
#